data_1e7f1699fe420d13f45ebf5bdac7710e
#
_entry.id   1e7f1699fe420d13f45ebf5bdac7710e
#
_cell.length_a   1.000
_cell.length_b   1.000
_cell.length_c   1.000
_cell.angle_alpha   90.00
_cell.angle_beta   90.00
_cell.angle_gamma   90.00
#
_symmetry.space_group_name_H-M   'P 1'
#
loop_
_entity.id
_entity.type
_entity.pdbx_description
1 polymer ?
#
loop_
_entity_poly.entity_id
_entity_poly.type
_entity_poly.pdbx_seq_one_letter_code
_entity_poly.pdbx_strand_id
1 'polypeptide(L)'
;MTEDRNFDDIAHKFAKNIYGSDKGEIRQVIVWEDLEQALSKFEHSSSPLHVLDAGGGLAQVSQKIAALGHNVSLCDLSSEMLKLAEESISEAGLLEQYRFIHSPVQKVAEHLDEKVDFVMFHAVMEWLADPKEALDLLLEQVKPGGVASIMFYNHHGLVLKNVI
;
A
#
# COMPACT_ATOMS: atom_id res chain seq x y z
N MET A 1 19.31 -5.91 6.02
CA MET A 1 18.59 -7.19 6.13
C MET A 1 19.04 -8.08 4.98
N THR A 2 19.11 -9.39 5.17
CA THR A 2 19.47 -10.36 4.12
C THR A 2 18.25 -10.90 3.37
N GLU A 3 17.05 -10.73 3.95
CA GLU A 3 15.77 -11.19 3.41
C GLU A 3 14.69 -10.16 3.74
N ASP A 4 13.62 -10.16 2.95
CA ASP A 4 12.45 -9.32 3.19
C ASP A 4 11.71 -9.79 4.45
N ARG A 5 11.17 -8.85 5.23
CA ARG A 5 10.43 -9.15 6.44
C ARG A 5 9.00 -9.59 6.11
N ASN A 6 8.67 -10.86 6.39
CA ASN A 6 7.29 -11.34 6.41
C ASN A 6 6.64 -11.05 7.78
N PHE A 7 5.39 -10.60 7.79
CA PHE A 7 4.63 -10.16 8.96
C PHE A 7 3.62 -11.18 9.49
N ASP A 8 3.61 -12.43 8.99
CA ASP A 8 2.65 -13.46 9.42
C ASP A 8 2.64 -13.67 10.93
N ASP A 9 3.81 -13.62 11.58
CA ASP A 9 3.97 -13.84 13.02
C ASP A 9 3.40 -12.73 13.92
N ILE A 10 3.17 -11.53 13.36
CA ILE A 10 2.71 -10.36 14.11
C ILE A 10 1.47 -9.67 13.50
N ALA A 11 0.88 -10.24 12.45
CA ALA A 11 -0.22 -9.62 11.70
C ALA A 11 -1.36 -9.16 12.61
N HIS A 12 -1.88 -10.01 13.49
CA HIS A 12 -2.95 -9.67 14.43
C HIS A 12 -2.56 -8.58 15.44
N LYS A 13 -1.31 -8.60 15.94
CA LYS A 13 -0.81 -7.57 16.86
C LYS A 13 -0.65 -6.24 16.14
N PHE A 14 -0.19 -6.29 14.90
CA PHE A 14 -0.02 -5.12 14.04
C PHE A 14 -1.37 -4.48 13.72
N ALA A 15 -2.37 -5.29 13.35
CA ALA A 15 -3.75 -4.83 13.13
C ALA A 15 -4.29 -4.07 14.34
N LYS A 16 -4.19 -4.66 15.54
CA LYS A 16 -4.66 -4.03 16.79
C LYS A 16 -3.97 -2.71 17.10
N ASN A 17 -2.67 -2.60 16.86
CA ASN A 17 -1.88 -1.41 17.20
C ASN A 17 -2.09 -0.26 16.20
N ILE A 18 -2.35 -0.56 14.93
CA ILE A 18 -2.59 0.46 13.90
C ILE A 18 -3.95 1.11 14.06
N TYR A 19 -5.00 0.31 14.36
CA TYR A 19 -6.37 0.81 14.48
C TYR A 19 -6.67 1.56 15.78
N GLY A 20 -5.81 1.51 16.79
CA GLY A 20 -6.09 2.00 18.13
C GLY A 20 -5.17 3.11 18.64
N SER A 21 -4.38 3.78 17.78
CA SER A 21 -3.48 4.84 18.22
C SER A 21 -3.75 6.17 17.53
N ASP A 22 -3.79 7.27 18.31
CA ASP A 22 -3.91 8.65 17.83
C ASP A 22 -2.88 8.97 16.72
N LYS A 23 -1.67 8.40 16.85
CA LYS A 23 -0.61 8.55 15.86
C LYS A 23 -0.96 7.86 14.53
N GLY A 24 -1.64 6.73 14.57
CA GLY A 24 -2.11 6.00 13.38
C GLY A 24 -3.18 6.81 12.66
N GLU A 25 -4.13 7.37 13.40
CA GLU A 25 -5.20 8.20 12.86
C GLU A 25 -4.68 9.47 12.20
N ILE A 26 -3.78 10.21 12.86
CA ILE A 26 -3.14 11.41 12.29
C ILE A 26 -2.39 11.07 11.00
N ARG A 27 -1.63 9.97 10.99
CA ARG A 27 -0.94 9.51 9.77
C ARG A 27 -1.91 9.27 8.62
N GLN A 28 -3.02 8.58 8.89
CA GLN A 28 -4.02 8.30 7.85
C GLN A 28 -4.65 9.56 7.27
N VAL A 29 -4.91 10.58 8.11
CA VAL A 29 -5.46 11.86 7.65
C VAL A 29 -4.46 12.55 6.73
N ILE A 30 -3.20 12.71 7.15
CA ILE A 30 -2.17 13.39 6.36
C ILE A 30 -1.91 12.65 5.03
N VAL A 31 -1.75 11.33 5.10
CA VAL A 31 -1.53 10.52 3.88
C VAL A 31 -2.73 10.62 2.94
N TRP A 32 -3.94 10.67 3.48
CA TRP A 32 -5.15 10.80 2.65
C TRP A 32 -5.22 12.16 1.95
N GLU A 33 -4.89 13.26 2.62
CA GLU A 33 -4.83 14.61 2.00
C GLU A 33 -3.85 14.64 0.82
N ASP A 34 -2.66 14.05 0.99
CA ASP A 34 -1.66 13.95 -0.08
C ASP A 34 -2.16 13.10 -1.25
N LEU A 35 -2.86 12.00 -0.95
CA LEU A 35 -3.42 11.11 -1.97
C LEU A 35 -4.60 11.75 -2.72
N GLU A 36 -5.48 12.48 -2.05
CA GLU A 36 -6.55 13.25 -2.70
C GLU A 36 -5.97 14.25 -3.71
N GLN A 37 -4.91 14.96 -3.33
CA GLN A 37 -4.22 15.87 -4.25
C GLN A 37 -3.60 15.10 -5.44
N ALA A 38 -3.02 13.93 -5.22
CA ALA A 38 -2.46 13.12 -6.28
C ALA A 38 -3.54 12.52 -7.20
N LEU A 39 -4.66 12.07 -6.65
CA LEU A 39 -5.82 11.56 -7.38
C LEU A 39 -6.53 12.62 -8.21
N SER A 40 -6.46 13.90 -7.80
CA SER A 40 -7.06 15.00 -8.57
C SER A 40 -6.52 15.13 -9.99
N LYS A 41 -5.33 14.60 -10.28
CA LYS A 41 -4.78 14.53 -11.65
C LYS A 41 -5.65 13.68 -12.59
N PHE A 42 -6.47 12.81 -12.04
CA PHE A 42 -7.32 11.87 -12.77
C PHE A 42 -8.81 12.26 -12.75
N GLU A 43 -9.18 13.45 -12.26
CA GLU A 43 -10.58 13.91 -12.17
C GLU A 43 -11.35 13.87 -13.50
N HIS A 44 -10.64 13.92 -14.61
CA HIS A 44 -11.21 13.85 -15.95
C HIS A 44 -11.16 12.46 -16.57
N SER A 45 -10.71 11.44 -15.82
CA SER A 45 -10.74 10.05 -16.28
C SER A 45 -12.18 9.56 -16.39
N SER A 46 -12.54 9.02 -17.54
CA SER A 46 -13.87 8.44 -17.77
C SER A 46 -14.01 7.01 -17.24
N SER A 47 -12.94 6.43 -16.74
CA SER A 47 -12.88 5.04 -16.27
C SER A 47 -12.29 4.95 -14.87
N PRO A 48 -12.66 3.92 -14.08
CA PRO A 48 -11.99 3.62 -12.83
C PRO A 48 -10.48 3.47 -13.02
N LEU A 49 -9.69 4.02 -12.10
CA LEU A 49 -8.25 3.83 -12.07
C LEU A 49 -7.92 2.39 -11.67
N HIS A 50 -6.81 1.87 -12.18
CA HIS A 50 -6.16 0.69 -11.63
C HIS A 50 -5.05 1.13 -10.68
N VAL A 51 -5.21 0.82 -9.39
CA VAL A 51 -4.28 1.18 -8.32
C VAL A 51 -3.56 -0.07 -7.84
N LEU A 52 -2.25 -0.02 -7.71
CA LEU A 52 -1.44 -1.04 -7.05
C LEU A 52 -1.10 -0.57 -5.64
N ASP A 53 -1.55 -1.29 -4.63
CA ASP A 53 -1.14 -1.12 -3.24
C ASP A 53 -0.06 -2.17 -2.91
N ALA A 54 1.20 -1.77 -3.07
CA ALA A 54 2.36 -2.65 -2.97
C ALA A 54 2.87 -2.73 -1.53
N GLY A 55 2.74 -3.91 -0.92
CA GLY A 55 2.98 -4.12 0.52
C GLY A 55 1.90 -3.44 1.36
N GLY A 56 0.66 -3.44 0.87
CA GLY A 56 -0.44 -2.66 1.46
C GLY A 56 -0.98 -3.20 2.78
N GLY A 57 -0.52 -4.38 3.23
CA GLY A 57 -0.87 -4.97 4.51
C GLY A 57 -2.39 -5.07 4.69
N LEU A 58 -2.93 -4.26 5.60
CA LEU A 58 -4.36 -4.24 5.93
C LEU A 58 -5.22 -3.36 5.00
N ALA A 59 -4.65 -2.81 3.93
CA ALA A 59 -5.34 -2.02 2.91
C ALA A 59 -6.08 -0.77 3.44
N GLN A 60 -5.70 -0.21 4.58
CA GLN A 60 -6.44 0.87 5.25
C GLN A 60 -6.68 2.10 4.38
N VAL A 61 -5.66 2.48 3.63
CA VAL A 61 -5.71 3.67 2.78
C VAL A 61 -6.33 3.34 1.42
N SER A 62 -5.98 2.20 0.84
CA SER A 62 -6.52 1.79 -0.45
C SER A 62 -8.02 1.48 -0.41
N GLN A 63 -8.59 1.12 0.76
CA GLN A 63 -10.05 1.01 0.90
C GLN A 63 -10.77 2.34 0.63
N LYS A 64 -10.18 3.48 1.01
CA LYS A 64 -10.76 4.79 0.68
C LYS A 64 -10.77 5.04 -0.83
N ILE A 65 -9.70 4.61 -1.53
CA ILE A 65 -9.61 4.72 -2.99
C ILE A 65 -10.63 3.79 -3.67
N ALA A 66 -10.78 2.56 -3.18
CA ALA A 66 -11.78 1.62 -3.67
C ALA A 66 -13.22 2.13 -3.46
N ALA A 67 -13.49 2.81 -2.34
CA ALA A 67 -14.79 3.43 -2.05
C ALA A 67 -15.14 4.58 -3.02
N LEU A 68 -14.16 5.18 -3.69
CA LEU A 68 -14.35 6.13 -4.78
C LEU A 68 -14.68 5.44 -6.12
N GLY A 69 -14.74 4.11 -6.15
CA GLY A 69 -15.07 3.32 -7.35
C GLY A 69 -13.86 2.90 -8.19
N HIS A 70 -12.65 2.99 -7.66
CA HIS A 70 -11.42 2.55 -8.33
C HIS A 70 -11.11 1.08 -8.04
N ASN A 71 -10.35 0.43 -8.92
CA ASN A 71 -9.91 -0.95 -8.77
C ASN A 71 -8.54 -1.00 -8.09
N VAL A 72 -8.37 -1.90 -7.13
CA VAL A 72 -7.14 -2.05 -6.35
C VAL A 72 -6.56 -3.46 -6.50
N SER A 73 -5.31 -3.55 -6.92
CA SER A 73 -4.49 -4.76 -6.76
C SER A 73 -3.71 -4.63 -5.46
N LEU A 74 -4.10 -5.36 -4.43
CA LEU A 74 -3.42 -5.41 -3.14
C LEU A 74 -2.38 -6.52 -3.16
N CYS A 75 -1.11 -6.15 -3.07
CA CYS A 75 0.01 -7.08 -2.99
C CYS A 75 0.65 -7.05 -1.61
N ASP A 76 0.83 -8.22 -1.00
CA ASP A 76 1.60 -8.36 0.23
C ASP A 76 2.31 -9.71 0.29
N LEU A 77 3.47 -9.75 0.98
CA LEU A 77 4.24 -10.97 1.23
C LEU A 77 3.61 -11.83 2.35
N SER A 78 2.82 -11.21 3.23
CA SER A 78 2.17 -11.87 4.36
C SER A 78 0.77 -12.35 3.97
N SER A 79 0.58 -13.67 4.00
CA SER A 79 -0.72 -14.29 3.79
C SER A 79 -1.74 -13.93 4.88
N GLU A 80 -1.28 -13.78 6.12
CA GLU A 80 -2.13 -13.40 7.25
C GLU A 80 -2.58 -11.92 7.14
N MET A 81 -1.71 -11.02 6.65
CA MET A 81 -2.11 -9.63 6.37
C MET A 81 -3.19 -9.57 5.30
N LEU A 82 -3.00 -10.29 4.18
CA LEU A 82 -4.00 -10.33 3.10
C LEU A 82 -5.34 -10.87 3.58
N LYS A 83 -5.34 -11.91 4.41
CA LYS A 83 -6.57 -12.47 4.98
C LYS A 83 -7.31 -11.47 5.87
N LEU A 84 -6.59 -10.77 6.76
CA LEU A 84 -7.20 -9.72 7.59
C LEU A 84 -7.71 -8.54 6.75
N ALA A 85 -6.98 -8.18 5.68
CA ALA A 85 -7.44 -7.17 4.73
C ALA A 85 -8.73 -7.60 4.02
N GLU A 86 -8.78 -8.84 3.52
CA GLU A 86 -9.96 -9.40 2.85
C GLU A 86 -11.19 -9.40 3.74
N GLU A 87 -11.05 -9.77 5.02
CA GLU A 87 -12.13 -9.72 6.02
C GLU A 87 -12.66 -8.28 6.15
N SER A 88 -11.78 -7.30 6.36
CA SER A 88 -12.15 -5.88 6.50
C SER A 88 -12.78 -5.30 5.22
N ILE A 89 -12.23 -5.63 4.05
CA ILE A 89 -12.72 -5.20 2.74
C ILE A 89 -14.10 -5.80 2.46
N SER A 90 -14.32 -7.06 2.85
CA SER A 90 -15.62 -7.74 2.76
C SER A 90 -16.67 -7.07 3.62
N GLU A 91 -16.33 -6.73 4.88
CA GLU A 91 -17.23 -6.00 5.79
C GLU A 91 -17.59 -4.62 5.24
N ALA A 92 -16.68 -3.97 4.53
CA ALA A 92 -16.92 -2.69 3.86
C ALA A 92 -17.71 -2.81 2.54
N GLY A 93 -17.96 -4.02 2.03
CA GLY A 93 -18.67 -4.25 0.77
C GLY A 93 -17.84 -3.90 -0.47
N LEU A 94 -16.50 -3.97 -0.40
CA LEU A 94 -15.58 -3.51 -1.45
C LEU A 94 -14.84 -4.65 -2.17
N LEU A 95 -15.24 -5.91 -1.99
CA LEU A 95 -14.54 -7.06 -2.58
C LEU A 95 -14.44 -7.01 -4.12
N GLU A 96 -15.45 -6.48 -4.78
CA GLU A 96 -15.49 -6.39 -6.24
C GLU A 96 -14.44 -5.45 -6.82
N GLN A 97 -13.95 -4.49 -6.01
CA GLN A 97 -12.91 -3.55 -6.38
C GLN A 97 -11.49 -4.11 -6.16
N TYR A 98 -11.36 -5.28 -5.51
CA TYR A 98 -10.06 -5.80 -5.09
C TYR A 98 -9.64 -7.05 -5.83
N ARG A 99 -8.33 -7.08 -6.15
CA ARG A 99 -7.58 -8.27 -6.51
C ARG A 99 -6.46 -8.47 -5.50
N PHE A 100 -6.43 -9.62 -4.84
CA PHE A 100 -5.41 -9.96 -3.85
C PHE A 100 -4.25 -10.70 -4.50
N ILE A 101 -3.02 -10.29 -4.21
CA ILE A 101 -1.78 -10.85 -4.77
C ILE A 101 -0.86 -11.22 -3.62
N HIS A 102 -0.74 -12.51 -3.33
CA HIS A 102 0.23 -13.03 -2.35
C HIS A 102 1.59 -13.21 -3.04
N SER A 103 2.43 -12.18 -2.97
CA SER A 103 3.73 -12.14 -3.65
C SER A 103 4.65 -11.10 -2.99
N PRO A 104 5.97 -11.28 -3.03
CA PRO A 104 6.89 -10.17 -2.78
C PRO A 104 6.69 -9.08 -3.82
N VAL A 105 6.85 -7.81 -3.41
CA VAL A 105 6.60 -6.65 -4.28
C VAL A 105 7.49 -6.64 -5.53
N GLN A 106 8.69 -7.22 -5.46
CA GLN A 106 9.62 -7.35 -6.60
C GLN A 106 9.08 -8.25 -7.73
N LYS A 107 8.13 -9.12 -7.42
CA LYS A 107 7.51 -10.04 -8.39
C LYS A 107 6.07 -9.68 -8.76
N VAL A 108 5.57 -8.55 -8.28
CA VAL A 108 4.16 -8.17 -8.51
C VAL A 108 3.83 -8.04 -10.00
N ALA A 109 4.80 -7.65 -10.82
CA ALA A 109 4.64 -7.55 -12.29
C ALA A 109 4.18 -8.86 -12.94
N GLU A 110 4.56 -10.02 -12.38
CA GLU A 110 4.15 -11.34 -12.87
C GLU A 110 2.64 -11.60 -12.70
N HIS A 111 1.99 -10.81 -11.86
CA HIS A 111 0.57 -10.93 -11.50
C HIS A 111 -0.29 -9.80 -12.05
N LEU A 112 0.29 -8.79 -12.70
CA LEU A 112 -0.43 -7.69 -13.33
C LEU A 112 -0.66 -7.99 -14.81
N ASP A 113 -1.89 -7.78 -15.29
CA ASP A 113 -2.24 -7.98 -16.69
C ASP A 113 -1.81 -6.76 -17.55
N GLU A 114 -1.70 -5.59 -16.92
CA GLU A 114 -1.27 -4.33 -17.52
C GLU A 114 -0.62 -3.42 -16.49
N LYS A 115 0.05 -2.36 -16.95
CA LYS A 115 0.55 -1.29 -16.08
C LYS A 115 -0.61 -0.58 -15.39
N VAL A 116 -0.32 0.00 -14.21
CA VAL A 116 -1.31 0.65 -13.35
C VAL A 116 -1.27 2.17 -13.49
N ASP A 117 -2.38 2.82 -13.17
CA ASP A 117 -2.48 4.28 -13.18
C ASP A 117 -1.83 4.91 -11.95
N PHE A 118 -1.87 4.18 -10.83
CA PHE A 118 -1.39 4.66 -9.55
C PHE A 118 -0.70 3.55 -8.76
N VAL A 119 0.49 3.81 -8.22
CA VAL A 119 1.19 2.91 -7.28
C VAL A 119 1.24 3.57 -5.91
N MET A 120 0.85 2.83 -4.89
CA MET A 120 1.10 3.13 -3.49
C MET A 120 2.21 2.21 -2.97
N PHE A 121 3.24 2.79 -2.36
CA PHE A 121 4.35 2.06 -1.75
C PHE A 121 4.69 2.71 -0.40
N HIS A 122 3.90 2.35 0.62
CA HIS A 122 3.85 3.06 1.88
C HIS A 122 4.39 2.25 3.05
N ALA A 123 5.49 2.70 3.67
CA ALA A 123 6.13 2.10 4.84
C ALA A 123 6.54 0.63 4.62
N VAL A 124 7.02 0.31 3.43
CA VAL A 124 7.47 -1.03 3.01
C VAL A 124 8.98 -1.09 2.86
N MET A 125 9.59 -0.04 2.34
CA MET A 125 11.04 0.00 2.00
C MET A 125 11.93 -0.37 3.18
N GLU A 126 11.50 -0.08 4.40
CA GLU A 126 12.23 -0.35 5.64
C GLU A 126 12.34 -1.84 5.96
N TRP A 127 11.53 -2.66 5.31
CA TRP A 127 11.38 -4.09 5.56
C TRP A 127 11.94 -4.97 4.44
N LEU A 128 12.48 -4.34 3.38
CA LEU A 128 13.04 -5.02 2.23
C LEU A 128 14.54 -5.20 2.34
N ALA A 129 15.04 -6.29 1.78
CA ALA A 129 16.47 -6.56 1.64
C ALA A 129 17.11 -5.60 0.63
N ASP A 130 16.46 -5.38 -0.50
CA ASP A 130 16.84 -4.38 -1.52
C ASP A 130 15.66 -3.45 -1.86
N PRO A 131 15.49 -2.35 -1.08
CA PRO A 131 14.41 -1.41 -1.32
C PRO A 131 14.56 -0.63 -2.63
N LYS A 132 15.79 -0.48 -3.14
CA LYS A 132 16.02 0.22 -4.39
C LYS A 132 15.56 -0.60 -5.58
N GLU A 133 15.92 -1.89 -5.62
CA GLU A 133 15.45 -2.81 -6.65
C GLU A 133 13.92 -2.84 -6.70
N ALA A 134 13.28 -3.01 -5.53
CA ALA A 134 11.83 -3.03 -5.42
C ALA A 134 11.18 -1.74 -5.96
N LEU A 135 11.74 -0.58 -5.61
CA LEU A 135 11.25 0.71 -6.10
C LEU A 135 11.39 0.83 -7.61
N ASP A 136 12.54 0.48 -8.17
CA ASP A 136 12.78 0.55 -9.61
C ASP A 136 11.77 -0.35 -10.37
N LEU A 137 11.56 -1.59 -9.91
CA LEU A 137 10.60 -2.52 -10.50
C LEU A 137 9.14 -2.05 -10.40
N LEU A 138 8.75 -1.43 -9.27
CA LEU A 138 7.42 -0.88 -9.09
C LEU A 138 7.16 0.34 -9.99
N LEU A 139 8.16 1.22 -10.16
CA LEU A 139 8.04 2.39 -11.04
C LEU A 139 7.88 1.98 -12.52
N GLU A 140 8.45 0.84 -12.92
CA GLU A 140 8.23 0.28 -14.26
C GLU A 140 6.77 -0.15 -14.51
N GLN A 141 6.00 -0.42 -13.44
CA GLN A 141 4.58 -0.78 -13.55
C GLN A 141 3.66 0.42 -13.70
N VAL A 142 4.15 1.65 -13.55
CA VAL A 142 3.35 2.86 -13.70
C VAL A 142 3.13 3.18 -15.20
N LYS A 143 1.90 3.45 -15.59
CA LYS A 143 1.56 3.95 -16.95
C LYS A 143 2.23 5.30 -17.22
N PRO A 144 2.54 5.63 -18.48
CA PRO A 144 2.91 6.99 -18.83
C PRO A 144 1.84 8.00 -18.36
N GLY A 145 2.25 9.01 -17.59
CA GLY A 145 1.34 9.96 -16.94
C GLY A 145 0.70 9.50 -15.65
N GLY A 146 0.96 8.26 -15.24
CA GLY A 146 0.53 7.74 -13.94
C GLY A 146 1.30 8.34 -12.76
N VAL A 147 0.95 7.93 -11.55
CA VAL A 147 1.50 8.46 -10.30
C VAL A 147 2.05 7.33 -9.42
N ALA A 148 3.14 7.59 -8.73
CA ALA A 148 3.63 6.78 -7.62
C ALA A 148 3.63 7.60 -6.33
N SER A 149 2.94 7.12 -5.32
CA SER A 149 2.96 7.66 -3.96
C SER A 149 3.86 6.80 -3.08
N ILE A 150 4.92 7.41 -2.54
CA ILE A 150 5.95 6.69 -1.79
C ILE A 150 6.05 7.31 -0.40
N MET A 151 5.90 6.48 0.64
CA MET A 151 6.08 6.88 2.02
C MET A 151 7.10 5.95 2.70
N PHE A 152 8.05 6.54 3.41
CA PHE A 152 9.09 5.80 4.14
C PHE A 152 9.49 6.53 5.42
N TYR A 153 10.16 5.84 6.34
CA TYR A 153 10.63 6.45 7.57
C TYR A 153 11.80 7.39 7.32
N ASN A 154 11.67 8.62 7.81
CA ASN A 154 12.76 9.58 7.79
C ASN A 154 13.83 9.18 8.82
N HIS A 155 15.10 9.10 8.39
CA HIS A 155 16.25 8.75 9.24
C HIS A 155 16.34 9.67 10.48
N HIS A 156 16.19 10.97 10.32
CA HIS A 156 16.24 11.93 11.43
C HIS A 156 15.09 11.72 12.42
N GLY A 157 13.89 11.37 11.94
CA GLY A 157 12.76 11.04 12.79
C GLY A 157 13.00 9.77 13.61
N LEU A 158 13.68 8.77 13.06
CA LEU A 158 14.07 7.56 13.80
C LEU A 158 15.12 7.84 14.86
N VAL A 159 16.12 8.68 14.57
CA VAL A 159 17.14 9.09 15.54
C VAL A 159 16.49 9.84 16.71
N LEU A 160 15.65 10.83 16.44
CA LEU A 160 14.93 11.58 17.49
C LEU A 160 14.08 10.67 18.38
N LYS A 161 13.37 9.69 17.82
CA LYS A 161 12.56 8.74 18.60
C LYS A 161 13.39 7.92 19.59
N ASN A 162 14.66 7.65 19.30
CA ASN A 162 15.53 6.83 20.15
C ASN A 162 16.35 7.65 21.14
N VAL A 163 16.30 8.98 21.10
CA VAL A 163 17.02 9.90 22.01
C VAL A 163 16.12 10.49 23.09
N ILE A 164 14.81 10.38 22.95
CA ILE A 164 13.78 10.80 23.90
C ILE A 164 13.23 9.59 24.65
#